data_0d4e1a0055b6022833d2dff990b9872d
#
_entry.id   0d4e1a0055b6022833d2dff990b9872d
#
_cell.length_a   1.000
_cell.length_b   1.000
_cell.length_c   1.000
_cell.angle_alpha   90.00
_cell.angle_beta   90.00
_cell.angle_gamma   90.00
#
_symmetry.space_group_name_H-M   'P 1'
#
loop_
_entity.id
_entity.type
_entity.pdbx_description
1 polymer ?
#
loop_
_entity_poly.entity_id
_entity_poly.type
_entity_poly.pdbx_seq_one_letter_code
_entity_poly.pdbx_strand_id
1 'polypeptide(L)'
;MKQKFLLLLLAMVCCANIFAQDRVSKIRAKLLNRDESSVIVASHRGDWRNFPENSLEAIDNAIKMGVDIVEIDLQRTKDGVLILMHDPKIDRTTTGKGTISELTYDSIAKTHLKNGCNIRTIHRVPTLEEALVHARGKIMLNLDKADRYFDQVYELMKKTGTTKQIIMKGTKSAEKVKELYGSYLKDVIYMPIVNLDKENAEQQINMFMKDMNPVAFELLFKSDSNKLPLSLPKKLKGKSL
;
A
#
# COMPACT_ATOMS: atom_id res chain seq x y z
N MET A 1 -18.86 40.99 3.68
CA MET A 1 -17.57 40.45 3.21
C MET A 1 -17.21 39.10 3.81
N LYS A 2 -17.24 38.89 5.13
CA LYS A 2 -16.87 37.64 5.80
C LYS A 2 -17.67 36.39 5.31
N GLN A 3 -18.97 36.57 5.09
CA GLN A 3 -19.85 35.45 4.65
C GLN A 3 -19.57 35.00 3.20
N LYS A 4 -19.25 35.94 2.29
CA LYS A 4 -18.85 35.61 0.91
C LYS A 4 -17.48 34.92 0.85
N PHE A 5 -16.57 35.35 1.73
CA PHE A 5 -15.22 34.73 1.85
C PHE A 5 -15.32 33.31 2.39
N LEU A 6 -16.20 33.04 3.38
CA LEU A 6 -16.43 31.72 3.93
C LEU A 6 -17.05 30.77 2.89
N LEU A 7 -18.01 31.25 2.09
CA LEU A 7 -18.62 30.48 0.99
C LEU A 7 -17.60 30.14 -0.10
N LEU A 8 -16.70 31.09 -0.45
CA LEU A 8 -15.64 30.85 -1.43
C LEU A 8 -14.63 29.81 -0.92
N LEU A 9 -14.26 29.88 0.36
CA LEU A 9 -13.37 28.92 1.01
C LEU A 9 -14.01 27.52 1.05
N LEU A 10 -15.29 27.42 1.39
CA LEU A 10 -16.05 26.17 1.37
C LEU A 10 -16.14 25.57 -0.04
N ALA A 11 -16.39 26.40 -1.05
CA ALA A 11 -16.45 25.99 -2.46
C ALA A 11 -15.06 25.47 -2.94
N MET A 12 -13.97 26.15 -2.60
CA MET A 12 -12.60 25.68 -2.92
C MET A 12 -12.28 24.34 -2.27
N VAL A 13 -12.65 24.14 -1.00
CA VAL A 13 -12.43 22.86 -0.30
C VAL A 13 -13.28 21.75 -0.93
N CYS A 14 -14.51 22.02 -1.31
CA CYS A 14 -15.37 21.05 -2.03
C CYS A 14 -14.80 20.70 -3.41
N CYS A 15 -14.36 21.68 -4.19
CA CYS A 15 -13.73 21.44 -5.50
C CYS A 15 -12.44 20.63 -5.37
N ALA A 16 -11.57 20.92 -4.40
CA ALA A 16 -10.35 20.18 -4.18
C ALA A 16 -10.61 18.69 -3.85
N ASN A 17 -11.64 18.40 -3.06
CA ASN A 17 -12.04 17.03 -2.74
C ASN A 17 -12.61 16.29 -3.96
N ILE A 18 -13.34 16.97 -4.84
CA ILE A 18 -13.90 16.38 -6.08
C ILE A 18 -12.74 16.01 -7.04
N PHE A 19 -11.77 16.89 -7.25
CA PHE A 19 -10.61 16.59 -8.09
C PHE A 19 -9.73 15.47 -7.54
N ALA A 20 -9.53 15.41 -6.22
CA ALA A 20 -8.74 14.38 -5.57
C ALA A 20 -9.42 13.01 -5.69
N GLN A 21 -10.73 12.93 -5.50
CA GLN A 21 -11.49 11.68 -5.66
C GLN A 21 -11.50 11.22 -7.12
N ASP A 22 -11.46 12.13 -8.08
CA ASP A 22 -11.36 11.79 -9.50
C ASP A 22 -10.03 11.10 -9.83
N ARG A 23 -8.90 11.54 -9.26
CA ARG A 23 -7.59 10.92 -9.52
C ARG A 23 -7.54 9.47 -9.05
N VAL A 24 -7.93 9.18 -7.81
CA VAL A 24 -7.97 7.81 -7.29
C VAL A 24 -8.92 6.94 -8.11
N SER A 25 -10.08 7.47 -8.49
CA SER A 25 -11.05 6.76 -9.33
C SER A 25 -10.48 6.39 -10.69
N LYS A 26 -9.71 7.28 -11.32
CA LYS A 26 -9.02 7.03 -12.59
C LYS A 26 -7.95 5.95 -12.46
N ILE A 27 -7.09 6.04 -11.43
CA ILE A 27 -6.06 5.02 -11.17
C ILE A 27 -6.72 3.66 -10.90
N ARG A 28 -7.76 3.64 -10.06
CA ARG A 28 -8.51 2.43 -9.76
C ARG A 28 -9.17 1.85 -11.02
N ALA A 29 -9.75 2.68 -11.88
CA ALA A 29 -10.34 2.24 -13.13
C ALA A 29 -9.30 1.60 -14.06
N LYS A 30 -8.12 2.20 -14.22
CA LYS A 30 -7.00 1.59 -14.97
C LYS A 30 -6.65 0.21 -14.42
N LEU A 31 -6.51 0.09 -13.09
CA LEU A 31 -6.17 -1.17 -12.44
C LEU A 31 -7.25 -2.24 -12.65
N LEU A 32 -8.53 -1.87 -12.52
CA LEU A 32 -9.65 -2.81 -12.61
C LEU A 32 -9.98 -3.20 -14.07
N ASN A 33 -9.87 -2.26 -15.00
CA ASN A 33 -10.21 -2.49 -16.41
C ASN A 33 -9.11 -3.22 -17.18
N ARG A 34 -7.93 -3.42 -16.57
CA ARG A 34 -6.81 -4.17 -17.18
C ARG A 34 -6.46 -3.64 -18.57
N ASP A 35 -6.42 -2.32 -18.69
CA ASP A 35 -6.05 -1.66 -19.93
C ASP A 35 -4.58 -1.94 -20.27
N GLU A 36 -4.35 -2.81 -21.26
CA GLU A 36 -3.00 -3.19 -21.71
C GLU A 36 -2.23 -2.01 -22.33
N SER A 37 -2.91 -0.91 -22.66
CA SER A 37 -2.28 0.28 -23.23
C SER A 37 -1.68 1.20 -22.18
N SER A 38 -1.98 1.01 -20.91
CA SER A 38 -1.52 1.86 -19.82
C SER A 38 -0.64 1.13 -18.81
N VAL A 39 0.48 1.76 -18.45
CA VAL A 39 1.37 1.29 -17.38
C VAL A 39 0.95 1.93 -16.07
N ILE A 40 0.81 1.12 -15.01
CA ILE A 40 0.64 1.60 -13.63
C ILE A 40 2.01 1.64 -12.97
N VAL A 41 2.37 2.80 -12.44
CA VAL A 41 3.65 3.03 -11.77
C VAL A 41 3.45 2.97 -10.26
N ALA A 42 4.18 2.05 -9.59
CA ALA A 42 4.21 1.94 -8.14
C ALA A 42 5.55 2.41 -7.58
N SER A 43 5.52 3.30 -6.60
CA SER A 43 6.70 3.76 -5.87
C SER A 43 6.88 2.94 -4.60
N HIS A 44 8.00 2.21 -4.49
CA HIS A 44 8.34 1.35 -3.36
C HIS A 44 8.74 2.19 -2.15
N ARG A 45 8.01 2.09 -1.04
CA ARG A 45 8.16 2.88 0.20
C ARG A 45 8.10 4.39 0.00
N GLY A 46 7.38 4.85 -1.04
CA GLY A 46 7.35 6.24 -1.46
C GLY A 46 8.62 6.67 -2.19
N ASP A 47 8.90 7.97 -2.24
CA ASP A 47 10.17 8.48 -2.80
C ASP A 47 11.29 8.44 -1.75
N TRP A 48 11.78 7.25 -1.48
CA TRP A 48 12.83 7.00 -0.48
C TRP A 48 14.21 7.58 -0.85
N ARG A 49 14.40 8.05 -2.07
CA ARG A 49 15.66 8.67 -2.51
C ARG A 49 15.81 10.08 -1.99
N ASN A 50 14.71 10.84 -1.97
CA ASN A 50 14.72 12.23 -1.53
C ASN A 50 14.24 12.39 -0.08
N PHE A 51 13.43 11.45 0.42
CA PHE A 51 12.86 11.47 1.76
C PHE A 51 13.09 10.12 2.47
N PRO A 52 12.91 10.05 3.80
CA PRO A 52 12.93 8.76 4.49
C PRO A 52 11.90 7.79 3.92
N GLU A 53 12.27 6.53 3.73
CA GLU A 53 11.32 5.47 3.34
C GLU A 53 10.15 5.39 4.31
N ASN A 54 8.96 5.06 3.82
CA ASN A 54 7.75 4.91 4.66
C ASN A 54 7.38 6.18 5.46
N SER A 55 7.70 7.38 4.96
CA SER A 55 7.31 8.66 5.55
C SER A 55 6.16 9.32 4.79
N LEU A 56 5.45 10.25 5.44
CA LEU A 56 4.40 11.03 4.78
C LEU A 56 4.98 11.89 3.65
N GLU A 57 6.19 12.40 3.84
CA GLU A 57 6.90 13.24 2.85
C GLU A 57 7.30 12.43 1.62
N ALA A 58 7.70 11.16 1.80
CA ALA A 58 7.96 10.25 0.68
C ALA A 58 6.68 9.96 -0.12
N ILE A 59 5.53 9.84 0.55
CA ILE A 59 4.21 9.73 -0.09
C ILE A 59 3.88 11.01 -0.85
N ASP A 60 4.05 12.18 -0.25
CA ASP A 60 3.78 13.48 -0.90
C ASP A 60 4.61 13.69 -2.15
N ASN A 61 5.90 13.34 -2.09
CA ASN A 61 6.75 13.52 -3.26
C ASN A 61 6.39 12.53 -4.38
N ALA A 62 6.03 11.30 -4.04
CA ALA A 62 5.49 10.34 -5.01
C ALA A 62 4.20 10.86 -5.68
N ILE A 63 3.31 11.51 -4.92
CA ILE A 63 2.11 12.18 -5.46
C ILE A 63 2.50 13.29 -6.46
N LYS A 64 3.49 14.14 -6.11
CA LYS A 64 3.99 15.23 -6.97
C LYS A 64 4.64 14.70 -8.25
N MET A 65 5.33 13.57 -8.17
CA MET A 65 5.92 12.89 -9.34
C MET A 65 4.88 12.26 -10.26
N GLY A 66 3.62 12.21 -9.85
CA GLY A 66 2.52 11.69 -10.68
C GLY A 66 2.41 10.16 -10.69
N VAL A 67 3.09 9.41 -9.79
CA VAL A 67 2.94 7.96 -9.70
C VAL A 67 1.52 7.55 -9.30
N ASP A 68 1.10 6.37 -9.73
CA ASP A 68 -0.26 5.88 -9.53
C ASP A 68 -0.46 5.27 -8.13
N ILE A 69 0.52 4.53 -7.64
CA ILE A 69 0.46 3.77 -6.39
C ILE A 69 1.70 4.04 -5.55
N VAL A 70 1.56 4.20 -4.24
CA VAL A 70 2.68 4.11 -3.29
C VAL A 70 2.54 2.80 -2.52
N GLU A 71 3.59 2.02 -2.53
CA GLU A 71 3.71 0.87 -1.66
C GLU A 71 4.31 1.30 -0.33
N ILE A 72 3.75 0.79 0.78
CA ILE A 72 4.19 1.05 2.16
C ILE A 72 4.10 -0.21 3.01
N ASP A 73 5.01 -0.33 3.96
CA ASP A 73 5.13 -1.49 4.84
C ASP A 73 4.48 -1.27 6.19
N LEU A 74 3.84 -2.32 6.74
CA LEU A 74 3.17 -2.26 8.03
C LEU A 74 3.89 -3.07 9.10
N GLN A 75 4.00 -2.49 10.29
CA GLN A 75 4.36 -3.16 11.53
C GLN A 75 3.40 -2.75 12.65
N ARG A 76 3.28 -3.58 13.69
CA ARG A 76 2.43 -3.30 14.84
C ARG A 76 3.25 -3.16 16.11
N THR A 77 3.05 -2.06 16.82
CA THR A 77 3.71 -1.76 18.10
C THR A 77 3.17 -2.64 19.23
N LYS A 78 3.84 -2.61 20.39
CA LYS A 78 3.43 -3.32 21.62
C LYS A 78 2.02 -2.96 22.06
N ASP A 79 1.64 -1.69 21.94
CA ASP A 79 0.32 -1.14 22.29
C ASP A 79 -0.70 -1.22 21.15
N GLY A 80 -0.38 -1.97 20.08
CA GLY A 80 -1.32 -2.32 19.02
C GLY A 80 -1.46 -1.29 17.89
N VAL A 81 -0.66 -0.22 17.86
CA VAL A 81 -0.70 0.80 16.83
C VAL A 81 -0.03 0.28 15.56
N LEU A 82 -0.69 0.41 14.40
CA LEU A 82 -0.08 0.14 13.10
C LEU A 82 0.73 1.36 12.64
N ILE A 83 2.01 1.13 12.34
CA ILE A 83 2.96 2.13 11.88
C ILE A 83 3.55 1.74 10.52
N LEU A 84 4.11 2.73 9.82
CA LEU A 84 4.83 2.50 8.57
C LEU A 84 6.29 2.19 8.85
N MET A 85 6.67 0.93 8.66
CA MET A 85 8.04 0.47 8.85
C MET A 85 8.26 -0.88 8.15
N HIS A 86 9.38 -1.00 7.44
CA HIS A 86 9.73 -2.26 6.77
C HIS A 86 10.27 -3.31 7.75
N ASP A 87 11.28 -2.94 8.53
CA ASP A 87 12.00 -3.85 9.40
C ASP A 87 11.23 -4.13 10.70
N PRO A 88 11.44 -5.26 11.36
CA PRO A 88 10.87 -5.52 12.68
C PRO A 88 11.53 -4.70 13.81
N LYS A 89 12.65 -4.01 13.51
CA LYS A 89 13.36 -3.10 14.41
C LYS A 89 13.43 -1.69 13.82
N ILE A 90 13.44 -0.68 14.70
CA ILE A 90 13.51 0.72 14.29
C ILE A 90 14.95 1.20 14.00
N ASP A 91 15.96 0.39 14.23
CA ASP A 91 17.39 0.75 14.28
C ASP A 91 17.93 1.32 12.96
N ARG A 92 17.54 0.71 11.81
CA ARG A 92 18.08 1.11 10.50
C ARG A 92 17.55 2.46 10.06
N THR A 93 16.25 2.67 10.19
CA THR A 93 15.55 3.82 9.58
C THR A 93 15.23 4.94 10.56
N THR A 94 15.55 4.77 11.86
CA THR A 94 15.32 5.82 12.85
C THR A 94 16.55 6.10 13.71
N THR A 95 16.49 7.17 14.51
CA THR A 95 17.50 7.49 15.54
C THR A 95 17.36 6.65 16.80
N GLY A 96 16.29 5.87 16.93
CA GLY A 96 16.03 4.96 18.05
C GLY A 96 16.58 3.57 17.82
N LYS A 97 16.37 2.70 18.80
CA LYS A 97 16.73 1.28 18.76
C LYS A 97 15.65 0.44 19.41
N GLY A 98 15.50 -0.79 18.94
CA GLY A 98 14.65 -1.79 19.56
C GLY A 98 13.66 -2.45 18.61
N THR A 99 13.02 -3.52 19.10
CA THR A 99 12.02 -4.31 18.38
C THR A 99 10.65 -3.64 18.48
N ILE A 100 9.99 -3.42 17.36
CA ILE A 100 8.72 -2.67 17.27
C ILE A 100 7.64 -3.31 18.16
N SER A 101 7.53 -4.64 18.17
CA SER A 101 6.55 -5.36 18.99
C SER A 101 6.79 -5.25 20.51
N GLU A 102 7.93 -4.74 20.94
CA GLU A 102 8.30 -4.50 22.35
C GLU A 102 8.18 -3.02 22.74
N LEU A 103 8.05 -2.12 21.76
CA LEU A 103 7.98 -0.67 21.96
C LEU A 103 6.55 -0.15 21.81
N THR A 104 6.16 0.82 22.62
CA THR A 104 4.92 1.58 22.43
C THR A 104 5.09 2.60 21.31
N TYR A 105 3.97 2.99 20.68
CA TYR A 105 4.03 4.05 19.64
C TYR A 105 4.59 5.36 20.20
N ASP A 106 4.22 5.75 21.42
CA ASP A 106 4.75 6.97 22.06
C ASP A 106 6.29 6.97 22.14
N SER A 107 6.88 5.82 22.42
CA SER A 107 8.34 5.65 22.45
C SER A 107 8.97 5.81 21.06
N ILE A 108 8.32 5.24 20.03
CA ILE A 108 8.78 5.31 18.64
C ILE A 108 8.60 6.73 18.09
N ALA A 109 7.50 7.39 18.38
CA ALA A 109 7.19 8.75 17.94
C ALA A 109 8.19 9.82 18.43
N LYS A 110 8.93 9.54 19.50
CA LYS A 110 10.03 10.41 20.00
C LYS A 110 11.29 10.31 19.15
N THR A 111 11.42 9.29 18.32
CA THR A 111 12.55 9.12 17.41
C THR A 111 12.37 9.91 16.10
N HIS A 112 13.43 10.08 15.36
CA HIS A 112 13.38 10.72 14.04
C HIS A 112 13.74 9.71 12.95
N LEU A 113 13.09 9.79 11.82
CA LEU A 113 13.47 9.02 10.64
C LEU A 113 14.83 9.49 10.11
N LYS A 114 15.57 8.54 9.53
CA LYS A 114 16.81 8.77 8.79
C LYS A 114 16.55 8.62 7.30
N ASN A 115 17.22 9.42 6.49
CA ASN A 115 17.16 9.28 5.03
C ASN A 115 18.03 8.09 4.54
N GLY A 116 18.02 7.82 3.24
CA GLY A 116 18.78 6.74 2.62
C GLY A 116 20.30 6.81 2.83
N CYS A 117 20.84 7.99 3.20
CA CYS A 117 22.24 8.17 3.58
C CYS A 117 22.49 8.02 5.08
N ASN A 118 21.53 7.49 5.85
CA ASN A 118 21.60 7.32 7.29
C ASN A 118 21.71 8.65 8.10
N ILE A 119 21.31 9.77 7.50
CA ILE A 119 21.31 11.09 8.13
C ILE A 119 19.95 11.30 8.81
N ARG A 120 19.99 11.74 10.09
CA ARG A 120 18.80 12.14 10.84
C ARG A 120 18.05 13.27 10.12
N THR A 121 16.73 13.14 10.03
CA THR A 121 15.81 14.16 9.52
C THR A 121 14.94 14.71 10.64
N ILE A 122 14.04 15.64 10.30
CA ILE A 122 12.99 16.16 11.21
C ILE A 122 11.75 15.27 11.23
N HIS A 123 11.64 14.32 10.28
CA HIS A 123 10.44 13.50 10.07
C HIS A 123 10.29 12.42 11.13
N ARG A 124 9.06 12.03 11.39
CA ARG A 124 8.68 11.01 12.39
C ARG A 124 8.15 9.77 11.71
N VAL A 125 8.11 8.67 12.47
CA VAL A 125 7.46 7.43 12.04
C VAL A 125 5.95 7.64 12.05
N PRO A 126 5.26 7.57 10.88
CA PRO A 126 3.83 7.79 10.84
C PRO A 126 3.06 6.52 11.22
N THR A 127 1.86 6.69 11.72
CA THR A 127 0.86 5.63 11.84
C THR A 127 0.22 5.33 10.50
N LEU A 128 -0.38 4.14 10.35
CA LEU A 128 -1.19 3.83 9.17
C LEU A 128 -2.37 4.79 9.04
N GLU A 129 -3.02 5.16 10.14
CA GLU A 129 -4.14 6.10 10.11
C GLU A 129 -3.73 7.46 9.51
N GLU A 130 -2.59 8.01 9.97
CA GLU A 130 -2.05 9.25 9.41
C GLU A 130 -1.78 9.14 7.91
N ALA A 131 -1.16 8.04 7.46
CA ALA A 131 -0.88 7.81 6.05
C ALA A 131 -2.15 7.68 5.21
N LEU A 132 -3.18 6.96 5.71
CA LEU A 132 -4.46 6.82 5.03
C LEU A 132 -5.17 8.18 4.86
N VAL A 133 -5.22 8.99 5.92
CA VAL A 133 -5.80 10.34 5.88
C VAL A 133 -5.01 11.23 4.93
N HIS A 134 -3.68 11.15 4.98
CA HIS A 134 -2.77 11.95 4.18
C HIS A 134 -2.89 11.67 2.68
N ALA A 135 -2.97 10.38 2.31
CA ALA A 135 -3.09 9.93 0.92
C ALA A 135 -4.53 10.02 0.36
N ARG A 136 -5.54 10.27 1.22
CA ARG A 136 -6.96 10.19 0.84
C ARG A 136 -7.28 11.03 -0.38
N GLY A 137 -7.83 10.38 -1.42
CA GLY A 137 -8.21 10.98 -2.68
C GLY A 137 -7.05 11.36 -3.60
N LYS A 138 -5.79 11.24 -3.16
CA LYS A 138 -4.63 11.72 -3.91
C LYS A 138 -3.87 10.62 -4.66
N ILE A 139 -3.78 9.42 -4.08
CA ILE A 139 -2.99 8.30 -4.62
C ILE A 139 -3.53 6.98 -4.07
N MET A 140 -3.35 5.88 -4.80
CA MET A 140 -3.61 4.55 -4.23
C MET A 140 -2.43 4.09 -3.36
N LEU A 141 -2.73 3.33 -2.30
CA LEU A 141 -1.73 2.73 -1.43
C LEU A 141 -1.76 1.21 -1.56
N ASN A 142 -0.59 0.61 -1.68
CA ASN A 142 -0.37 -0.82 -1.62
C ASN A 142 0.26 -1.16 -0.27
N LEU A 143 -0.47 -1.89 0.58
CA LEU A 143 -0.08 -2.17 1.95
C LEU A 143 0.60 -3.53 2.07
N ASP A 144 1.93 -3.53 2.24
CA ASP A 144 2.70 -4.74 2.52
C ASP A 144 2.43 -5.24 3.95
N LYS A 145 2.36 -6.57 4.12
CA LYS A 145 2.06 -7.26 5.38
C LYS A 145 0.66 -6.98 5.95
N ALA A 146 -0.23 -6.36 5.16
CA ALA A 146 -1.59 -6.04 5.59
C ALA A 146 -2.39 -7.29 5.99
N ASP A 147 -2.13 -8.43 5.36
CA ASP A 147 -2.77 -9.71 5.66
C ASP A 147 -2.48 -10.25 7.08
N ARG A 148 -1.47 -9.71 7.77
CA ARG A 148 -1.17 -10.04 9.17
C ARG A 148 -2.10 -9.31 10.15
N TYR A 149 -2.67 -8.18 9.73
CA TYR A 149 -3.47 -7.27 10.56
C TYR A 149 -4.77 -6.89 9.86
N PHE A 150 -5.34 -7.80 9.08
CA PHE A 150 -6.39 -7.53 8.09
C PHE A 150 -7.57 -6.77 8.68
N ASP A 151 -8.15 -7.26 9.78
CA ASP A 151 -9.33 -6.64 10.40
C ASP A 151 -9.02 -5.21 10.88
N GLN A 152 -7.86 -5.01 11.51
CA GLN A 152 -7.45 -3.69 12.01
C GLN A 152 -7.22 -2.71 10.85
N VAL A 153 -6.58 -3.16 9.76
CA VAL A 153 -6.39 -2.36 8.54
C VAL A 153 -7.75 -1.99 7.93
N TYR A 154 -8.65 -2.97 7.82
CA TYR A 154 -9.98 -2.73 7.24
C TYR A 154 -10.81 -1.72 8.05
N GLU A 155 -10.79 -1.80 9.39
CA GLU A 155 -11.46 -0.82 10.24
C GLU A 155 -10.88 0.59 10.07
N LEU A 156 -9.55 0.72 9.98
CA LEU A 156 -8.91 2.01 9.69
C LEU A 156 -9.29 2.56 8.31
N MET A 157 -9.36 1.70 7.28
CA MET A 157 -9.81 2.09 5.95
C MET A 157 -11.24 2.61 5.95
N LYS A 158 -12.15 1.97 6.70
CA LYS A 158 -13.53 2.45 6.88
C LYS A 158 -13.57 3.79 7.61
N LYS A 159 -12.87 3.88 8.73
CA LYS A 159 -12.79 5.09 9.56
C LYS A 159 -12.30 6.29 8.76
N THR A 160 -11.32 6.10 7.90
CA THR A 160 -10.71 7.17 7.09
C THR A 160 -11.37 7.39 5.74
N GLY A 161 -12.34 6.55 5.36
CA GLY A 161 -13.02 6.63 4.06
C GLY A 161 -12.12 6.29 2.86
N THR A 162 -11.11 5.43 3.06
CA THR A 162 -10.09 5.10 2.05
C THR A 162 -10.21 3.70 1.44
N THR A 163 -11.26 2.94 1.76
CA THR A 163 -11.44 1.54 1.34
C THR A 163 -11.23 1.32 -0.16
N LYS A 164 -11.70 2.24 -1.01
CA LYS A 164 -11.61 2.10 -2.47
C LYS A 164 -10.23 2.42 -3.07
N GLN A 165 -9.30 2.95 -2.27
CA GLN A 165 -7.96 3.35 -2.76
C GLN A 165 -6.82 2.47 -2.23
N ILE A 166 -7.16 1.37 -1.53
CA ILE A 166 -6.18 0.50 -0.90
C ILE A 166 -6.11 -0.84 -1.62
N ILE A 167 -4.89 -1.32 -1.81
CA ILE A 167 -4.55 -2.68 -2.18
C ILE A 167 -3.94 -3.32 -0.94
N MET A 168 -4.54 -4.41 -0.48
CA MET A 168 -3.99 -5.23 0.60
C MET A 168 -3.27 -6.41 0.00
N LYS A 169 -2.05 -6.67 0.40
CA LYS A 169 -1.30 -7.82 -0.13
C LYS A 169 -0.92 -8.82 0.96
N GLY A 170 -0.70 -10.06 0.53
CA GLY A 170 -0.31 -11.13 1.44
C GLY A 170 0.12 -12.41 0.75
N THR A 171 0.61 -13.35 1.56
CA THR A 171 1.22 -14.61 1.13
C THR A 171 0.39 -15.86 1.41
N LYS A 172 -0.85 -15.70 1.92
CA LYS A 172 -1.74 -16.84 2.20
C LYS A 172 -2.23 -17.51 0.92
N SER A 173 -2.62 -18.78 0.98
CA SER A 173 -3.26 -19.47 -0.16
C SER A 173 -4.64 -18.89 -0.47
N ALA A 174 -5.13 -19.08 -1.69
CA ALA A 174 -6.46 -18.62 -2.12
C ALA A 174 -7.58 -19.12 -1.19
N GLU A 175 -7.51 -20.39 -0.80
CA GLU A 175 -8.45 -21.02 0.14
C GLU A 175 -8.45 -20.28 1.48
N LYS A 176 -7.26 -20.02 2.05
CA LYS A 176 -7.12 -19.36 3.35
C LYS A 176 -7.57 -17.90 3.30
N VAL A 177 -7.32 -17.21 2.19
CA VAL A 177 -7.82 -15.84 1.98
C VAL A 177 -9.34 -15.83 1.94
N LYS A 178 -9.98 -16.76 1.23
CA LYS A 178 -11.45 -16.87 1.19
C LYS A 178 -12.04 -17.20 2.55
N GLU A 179 -11.44 -18.13 3.28
CA GLU A 179 -11.88 -18.53 4.62
C GLU A 179 -11.84 -17.35 5.59
N LEU A 180 -10.71 -16.61 5.63
CA LEU A 180 -10.47 -15.57 6.62
C LEU A 180 -11.09 -14.21 6.22
N TYR A 181 -11.06 -13.88 4.93
CA TYR A 181 -11.34 -12.53 4.44
C TYR A 181 -12.46 -12.46 3.42
N GLY A 182 -13.13 -13.59 3.11
CA GLY A 182 -14.14 -13.67 2.06
C GLY A 182 -15.25 -12.63 2.15
N SER A 183 -15.68 -12.29 3.37
CA SER A 183 -16.69 -11.25 3.62
C SER A 183 -16.26 -9.84 3.22
N TYR A 184 -14.93 -9.57 3.19
CA TYR A 184 -14.36 -8.26 2.86
C TYR A 184 -13.96 -8.11 1.40
N LEU A 185 -13.77 -9.23 0.67
CA LEU A 185 -13.23 -9.23 -0.70
C LEU A 185 -14.08 -8.46 -1.71
N LYS A 186 -15.37 -8.24 -1.43
CA LYS A 186 -16.25 -7.38 -2.24
C LYS A 186 -15.86 -5.89 -2.19
N ASP A 187 -15.23 -5.46 -1.10
CA ASP A 187 -14.88 -4.06 -0.84
C ASP A 187 -13.40 -3.77 -1.03
N VAL A 188 -12.54 -4.80 -0.91
CA VAL A 188 -11.08 -4.68 -0.86
C VAL A 188 -10.44 -5.27 -2.10
N ILE A 189 -9.42 -4.59 -2.63
CA ILE A 189 -8.51 -5.18 -3.61
C ILE A 189 -7.47 -5.99 -2.83
N TYR A 190 -7.47 -7.32 -3.04
CA TYR A 190 -6.44 -8.19 -2.48
C TYR A 190 -5.47 -8.62 -3.59
N MET A 191 -4.17 -8.40 -3.37
CA MET A 191 -3.09 -8.76 -4.28
C MET A 191 -2.28 -9.92 -3.70
N PRO A 192 -2.37 -11.13 -4.26
CA PRO A 192 -1.55 -12.24 -3.81
C PRO A 192 -0.07 -12.02 -4.12
N ILE A 193 0.81 -12.38 -3.17
CA ILE A 193 2.25 -12.47 -3.38
C ILE A 193 2.59 -13.93 -3.65
N VAL A 194 3.17 -14.21 -4.81
CA VAL A 194 3.59 -15.57 -5.20
C VAL A 194 5.09 -15.59 -5.50
N ASN A 195 5.82 -16.47 -4.82
CA ASN A 195 7.22 -16.70 -5.11
C ASN A 195 7.37 -17.74 -6.22
N LEU A 196 7.82 -17.29 -7.40
CA LEU A 196 7.96 -18.10 -8.61
C LEU A 196 9.12 -19.11 -8.55
N ASP A 197 10.02 -19.01 -7.56
CA ASP A 197 11.08 -20.00 -7.34
C ASP A 197 10.57 -21.25 -6.59
N LYS A 198 9.31 -21.25 -6.14
CA LYS A 198 8.68 -22.44 -5.55
C LYS A 198 8.08 -23.33 -6.62
N GLU A 199 8.24 -24.65 -6.47
CA GLU A 199 7.73 -25.66 -7.42
C GLU A 199 6.21 -25.55 -7.66
N ASN A 200 5.44 -25.15 -6.64
CA ASN A 200 4.00 -25.02 -6.72
C ASN A 200 3.50 -23.63 -7.13
N ALA A 201 4.38 -22.72 -7.59
CA ALA A 201 4.04 -21.35 -7.89
C ALA A 201 2.92 -21.22 -8.94
N GLU A 202 3.04 -21.96 -10.05
CA GLU A 202 2.04 -21.93 -11.13
C GLU A 202 0.69 -22.49 -10.65
N GLN A 203 0.71 -23.53 -9.81
CA GLN A 203 -0.49 -24.07 -9.20
C GLN A 203 -1.18 -23.04 -8.30
N GLN A 204 -0.42 -22.32 -7.47
CA GLN A 204 -0.95 -21.25 -6.63
C GLN A 204 -1.61 -20.14 -7.45
N ILE A 205 -0.97 -19.67 -8.53
CA ILE A 205 -1.54 -18.68 -9.44
C ILE A 205 -2.86 -19.17 -10.03
N ASN A 206 -2.88 -20.42 -10.55
CA ASN A 206 -4.08 -20.99 -11.13
C ASN A 206 -5.24 -21.11 -10.11
N MET A 207 -4.93 -21.43 -8.85
CA MET A 207 -5.94 -21.48 -7.78
C MET A 207 -6.50 -20.07 -7.50
N PHE A 208 -5.65 -19.06 -7.39
CA PHE A 208 -6.11 -17.67 -7.24
C PHE A 208 -6.96 -17.21 -8.41
N MET A 209 -6.55 -17.51 -9.64
CA MET A 209 -7.30 -17.14 -10.85
C MET A 209 -8.67 -17.82 -10.90
N LYS A 210 -8.74 -19.10 -10.49
CA LYS A 210 -10.01 -19.85 -10.44
C LYS A 210 -10.94 -19.34 -9.35
N ASP A 211 -10.41 -19.09 -8.16
CA ASP A 211 -11.22 -18.91 -6.95
C ASP A 211 -11.54 -17.44 -6.64
N MET A 212 -10.69 -16.50 -7.04
CA MET A 212 -10.78 -15.09 -6.68
C MET A 212 -10.63 -14.14 -7.87
N ASN A 213 -9.99 -14.59 -8.94
CA ASN A 213 -9.67 -13.77 -10.12
C ASN A 213 -9.07 -12.39 -9.74
N PRO A 214 -7.95 -12.34 -9.00
CA PRO A 214 -7.41 -11.10 -8.48
C PRO A 214 -7.00 -10.15 -9.59
N VAL A 215 -7.05 -8.85 -9.33
CA VAL A 215 -6.74 -7.79 -10.30
C VAL A 215 -5.26 -7.75 -10.65
N ALA A 216 -4.40 -8.08 -9.68
CA ALA A 216 -2.96 -8.06 -9.82
C ALA A 216 -2.31 -9.13 -8.92
N PHE A 217 -1.09 -9.52 -9.26
CA PHE A 217 -0.21 -10.34 -8.47
C PHE A 217 1.10 -9.61 -8.22
N GLU A 218 1.69 -9.82 -7.06
CA GLU A 218 3.10 -9.54 -6.84
C GLU A 218 3.88 -10.84 -7.04
N LEU A 219 4.77 -10.86 -8.02
CA LEU A 219 5.55 -12.04 -8.38
C LEU A 219 7.00 -11.86 -7.94
N LEU A 220 7.46 -12.70 -7.01
CA LEU A 220 8.82 -12.70 -6.49
C LEU A 220 9.63 -13.79 -7.19
N PHE A 221 10.85 -13.48 -7.61
CA PHE A 221 11.82 -14.43 -8.12
C PHE A 221 13.24 -13.91 -7.90
N LYS A 222 14.19 -14.83 -7.70
CA LYS A 222 15.58 -14.48 -7.38
C LYS A 222 16.54 -14.76 -8.53
N SER A 223 16.16 -15.65 -9.44
CA SER A 223 17.07 -16.14 -10.47
C SER A 223 16.66 -15.66 -11.85
N ASP A 224 17.59 -15.07 -12.58
CA ASP A 224 17.43 -14.72 -14.00
C ASP A 224 17.21 -15.96 -14.89
N SER A 225 17.53 -17.17 -14.38
CA SER A 225 17.23 -18.43 -15.05
C SER A 225 15.76 -18.84 -14.96
N ASN A 226 14.98 -18.25 -14.06
CA ASN A 226 13.56 -18.51 -13.94
C ASN A 226 12.81 -17.91 -15.13
N LYS A 227 12.34 -18.75 -16.06
CA LYS A 227 11.63 -18.34 -17.27
C LYS A 227 10.12 -18.14 -17.06
N LEU A 228 9.60 -18.47 -15.88
CA LEU A 228 8.18 -18.35 -15.58
C LEU A 228 7.67 -16.90 -15.71
N PRO A 229 8.39 -15.85 -15.21
CA PRO A 229 7.96 -14.47 -15.38
C PRO A 229 7.70 -14.05 -16.82
N LEU A 230 8.48 -14.60 -17.77
CA LEU A 230 8.35 -14.29 -19.21
C LEU A 230 7.21 -15.07 -19.89
N SER A 231 6.86 -16.24 -19.37
CA SER A 231 5.83 -17.10 -19.94
C SER A 231 4.43 -16.87 -19.37
N LEU A 232 4.33 -16.43 -18.09
CA LEU A 232 3.06 -16.21 -17.40
C LEU A 232 2.12 -15.24 -18.14
N PRO A 233 2.54 -14.06 -18.60
CA PRO A 233 1.65 -13.15 -19.33
C PRO A 233 1.03 -13.79 -20.56
N LYS A 234 1.78 -14.66 -21.27
CA LYS A 234 1.27 -15.40 -22.43
C LYS A 234 0.30 -16.50 -22.04
N LYS A 235 0.57 -17.24 -20.95
CA LYS A 235 -0.29 -18.32 -20.45
C LYS A 235 -1.61 -17.79 -19.86
N LEU A 236 -1.57 -16.60 -19.29
CA LEU A 236 -2.71 -15.94 -18.68
C LEU A 236 -3.45 -15.00 -19.65
N LYS A 237 -2.91 -14.78 -20.86
CA LYS A 237 -3.56 -14.00 -21.92
C LYS A 237 -4.89 -14.67 -22.32
N GLY A 238 -5.99 -13.95 -22.15
CA GLY A 238 -7.35 -14.47 -22.34
C GLY A 238 -8.02 -15.01 -21.06
N LYS A 239 -7.29 -15.13 -19.95
CA LYS A 239 -7.86 -15.19 -18.61
C LYS A 239 -7.69 -13.77 -18.08
N SER A 240 -8.76 -13.15 -17.63
CA SER A 240 -8.67 -11.79 -17.06
C SER A 240 -7.50 -11.69 -16.08
N LEU A 241 -6.42 -11.06 -16.49
CA LEU A 241 -5.24 -10.72 -15.68
C LEU A 241 -5.48 -9.38 -15.03
#